data_8d93c81041f271c69c467f4b28f41347
#
_entry.id   8d93c81041f271c69c467f4b28f41347
#
_cell.length_a   1.000
_cell.length_b   1.000
_cell.length_c   1.000
_cell.angle_alpha   90.00
_cell.angle_beta   90.00
_cell.angle_gamma   90.00
#
_symmetry.space_group_name_H-M   'P 1'
#
loop_
_entity.id
_entity.type
_entity.pdbx_description
1 polymer ?
#
loop_
_entity_poly.entity_id
_entity_poly.type
_entity_poly.pdbx_seq_one_letter_code
_entity_poly.pdbx_strand_id
1 'polypeptide(L)'
;MKKVLILGAGMVVNPIVRYLLDKNFIVTVATRTKSKADEMIGGHPNGRSVAWTVEQEAELDQMIAEHDLTVSLLPYLYHVMVAKKCIRLKKNMVTTSYVKPEMKALDAEAKEAGIIILNELGLDPGIDHMSAMRIIDHIHGKGGNVDEFYSFCGALVAPEVEENPFHYKFTWAPKGVVMAGNNDGNFLKDGVVKYIPTEQLFRNPLKVDFPKVGLLDVYPNRDSLPYVELYGIPEAKTIMRGTFRYEGWCEIIDALKVLKLITYDKFNMEGMSYAGMMAKMIGESSTENIVAKVAAKLGVKINARAIVAMEWLGLFSNEPMNRKEDSTFEVVSDLMIAKMMIQPDERDMVVMQHTFLASYPDGKQEVIKSRMLDFGTLKTDTSVARTVALPAACGVEMILEGKITVKGVYIPVIPDIYNPILDQLETMNIKMVEEYGLSVSERIS
;
A
#
# COMPACT_ATOMS: atom_id res chain seq x y z
N MET A 1 12.88 13.33 28.05
CA MET A 1 12.11 13.19 26.78
C MET A 1 12.38 11.82 26.18
N LYS A 2 11.38 11.15 25.65
CA LYS A 2 11.52 9.85 24.97
C LYS A 2 12.21 10.03 23.62
N LYS A 3 13.00 9.03 23.21
CA LYS A 3 13.81 9.04 21.98
C LYS A 3 13.29 8.01 20.99
N VAL A 4 13.07 8.42 19.75
CA VAL A 4 12.58 7.56 18.67
C VAL A 4 13.63 7.51 17.56
N LEU A 5 14.00 6.29 17.17
CA LEU A 5 14.83 6.03 16.00
C LEU A 5 13.93 5.71 14.80
N ILE A 6 14.09 6.44 13.70
CA ILE A 6 13.40 6.16 12.42
C ILE A 6 14.44 5.69 11.41
N LEU A 7 14.28 4.47 10.91
CA LEU A 7 15.13 3.88 9.89
C LEU A 7 14.49 4.05 8.51
N GLY A 8 15.11 4.87 7.66
CA GLY A 8 14.63 5.22 6.32
C GLY A 8 14.14 6.67 6.21
N ALA A 9 14.25 7.24 5.00
CA ALA A 9 13.74 8.59 4.63
C ALA A 9 13.12 8.51 3.22
N GLY A 10 12.15 7.59 3.05
CA GLY A 10 11.40 7.41 1.82
C GLY A 10 10.25 8.41 1.68
N MET A 11 9.47 8.29 0.59
CA MET A 11 8.39 9.21 0.20
C MET A 11 7.29 9.40 1.27
N VAL A 12 7.09 8.40 2.14
CA VAL A 12 6.01 8.41 3.14
C VAL A 12 6.49 8.73 4.57
N VAL A 13 7.75 9.17 4.76
CA VAL A 13 8.34 9.29 6.11
C VAL A 13 8.12 10.66 6.74
N ASN A 14 8.02 11.72 5.95
CA ASN A 14 7.95 13.09 6.46
C ASN A 14 6.86 13.31 7.55
N PRO A 15 5.60 12.83 7.40
CA PRO A 15 4.57 13.10 8.40
C PRO A 15 4.87 12.50 9.79
N ILE A 16 5.47 11.29 9.89
CA ILE A 16 5.82 10.73 11.21
C ILE A 16 6.95 11.51 11.88
N VAL A 17 7.93 11.99 11.11
CA VAL A 17 9.03 12.81 11.66
C VAL A 17 8.47 14.08 12.25
N ARG A 18 7.65 14.83 11.49
CA ARG A 18 7.02 16.07 11.93
C ARG A 18 6.13 15.86 13.14
N TYR A 19 5.22 14.89 13.08
CA TYR A 19 4.31 14.58 14.18
C TYR A 19 5.06 14.30 15.49
N LEU A 20 6.10 13.47 15.47
CA LEU A 20 6.84 13.12 16.69
C LEU A 20 7.66 14.31 17.22
N LEU A 21 8.21 15.14 16.35
CA LEU A 21 8.90 16.37 16.76
C LEU A 21 7.93 17.37 17.42
N ASP A 22 6.74 17.56 16.84
CA ASP A 22 5.69 18.44 17.38
C ASP A 22 5.17 17.94 18.75
N LYS A 23 5.22 16.63 18.97
CA LYS A 23 4.90 15.97 20.27
C LYS A 23 6.09 15.98 21.26
N ASN A 24 7.15 16.75 20.97
CA ASN A 24 8.33 16.90 21.81
C ASN A 24 9.14 15.60 22.04
N PHE A 25 9.07 14.63 21.13
CA PHE A 25 10.01 13.50 21.13
C PHE A 25 11.37 13.94 20.57
N ILE A 26 12.44 13.27 21.00
CA ILE A 26 13.73 13.36 20.31
C ILE A 26 13.69 12.34 19.18
N VAL A 27 13.83 12.80 17.94
CA VAL A 27 13.72 11.98 16.74
C VAL A 27 15.06 11.89 16.03
N THR A 28 15.57 10.68 15.85
CA THR A 28 16.76 10.42 15.02
C THR A 28 16.32 9.73 13.74
N VAL A 29 16.64 10.32 12.60
CA VAL A 29 16.37 9.73 11.27
C VAL A 29 17.66 9.19 10.68
N ALA A 30 17.78 7.87 10.53
CA ALA A 30 18.94 7.20 9.95
C ALA A 30 18.63 6.74 8.51
N THR A 31 19.42 7.20 7.55
CA THR A 31 19.19 6.95 6.11
C THR A 31 20.49 7.06 5.30
N ARG A 32 20.52 6.44 4.12
CA ARG A 32 21.65 6.56 3.18
C ARG A 32 21.89 8.01 2.72
N THR A 33 20.82 8.77 2.51
CA THR A 33 20.89 10.14 2.00
C THR A 33 20.55 11.11 3.14
N LYS A 34 21.57 11.51 3.89
CA LYS A 34 21.42 12.37 5.07
C LYS A 34 20.63 13.67 4.79
N SER A 35 20.84 14.28 3.61
CA SER A 35 20.14 15.52 3.24
C SER A 35 18.61 15.39 3.24
N LYS A 36 18.05 14.22 2.89
CA LYS A 36 16.61 13.97 2.98
C LYS A 36 16.12 13.99 4.43
N ALA A 37 16.90 13.44 5.35
CA ALA A 37 16.57 13.48 6.77
C ALA A 37 16.69 14.91 7.33
N ASP A 38 17.72 15.67 6.92
CA ASP A 38 17.90 17.08 7.30
C ASP A 38 16.70 17.93 6.85
N GLU A 39 16.19 17.70 5.64
CA GLU A 39 15.01 18.39 5.10
C GLU A 39 13.75 18.05 5.91
N MET A 40 13.49 16.78 6.21
CA MET A 40 12.34 16.33 7.02
C MET A 40 12.37 16.94 8.43
N ILE A 41 13.54 16.98 9.05
CA ILE A 41 13.76 17.56 10.38
C ILE A 41 13.59 19.09 10.36
N GLY A 42 14.02 19.75 9.30
CA GLY A 42 13.86 21.19 9.10
C GLY A 42 14.52 22.05 10.18
N GLY A 43 15.64 21.61 10.73
CA GLY A 43 16.36 22.34 11.78
C GLY A 43 15.72 22.28 13.17
N HIS A 44 14.73 21.39 13.39
CA HIS A 44 14.08 21.27 14.70
C HIS A 44 15.08 20.84 15.78
N PRO A 45 15.12 21.48 17.00
CA PRO A 45 16.13 21.24 18.02
C PRO A 45 16.15 19.79 18.55
N ASN A 46 15.02 19.09 18.52
CA ASN A 46 14.89 17.70 18.93
C ASN A 46 15.14 16.71 17.77
N GLY A 47 15.42 17.18 16.56
CA GLY A 47 15.67 16.35 15.40
C GLY A 47 17.16 16.09 15.20
N ARG A 48 17.51 14.87 14.78
CA ARG A 48 18.87 14.45 14.43
C ARG A 48 18.86 13.61 13.18
N SER A 49 19.80 13.82 12.26
CA SER A 49 19.98 13.03 11.06
C SER A 49 21.30 12.27 11.10
N VAL A 50 21.27 11.01 10.68
CA VAL A 50 22.45 10.12 10.64
C VAL A 50 22.56 9.52 9.25
N ALA A 51 23.74 9.64 8.62
CA ALA A 51 24.07 8.88 7.43
C ALA A 51 24.35 7.42 7.86
N TRP A 52 23.53 6.50 7.37
CA TRP A 52 23.62 5.08 7.75
C TRP A 52 23.09 4.19 6.63
N THR A 53 23.71 3.01 6.48
CA THR A 53 23.26 1.94 5.58
C THR A 53 23.08 0.63 6.34
N VAL A 54 22.30 -0.30 5.79
CA VAL A 54 21.94 -1.57 6.45
C VAL A 54 23.12 -2.49 6.70
N GLU A 55 24.24 -2.30 5.99
CA GLU A 55 25.50 -3.02 6.16
C GLU A 55 26.25 -2.63 7.45
N GLN A 56 25.94 -1.48 8.01
CA GLN A 56 26.54 -0.97 9.25
C GLN A 56 25.80 -1.49 10.49
N GLU A 57 25.86 -2.79 10.71
CA GLU A 57 25.07 -3.46 11.75
C GLU A 57 25.46 -3.07 13.19
N ALA A 58 26.74 -2.79 13.45
CA ALA A 58 27.23 -2.40 14.79
C ALA A 58 26.67 -1.02 15.19
N GLU A 59 26.67 -0.07 14.26
CA GLU A 59 26.10 1.26 14.46
C GLU A 59 24.58 1.20 14.68
N LEU A 60 23.89 0.27 13.99
CA LEU A 60 22.46 0.04 14.22
C LEU A 60 22.19 -0.44 15.65
N ASP A 61 23.00 -1.37 16.17
CA ASP A 61 22.87 -1.85 17.56
C ASP A 61 23.02 -0.70 18.56
N GLN A 62 24.01 0.16 18.35
CA GLN A 62 24.23 1.33 19.20
C GLN A 62 23.03 2.30 19.10
N MET A 63 22.57 2.63 17.90
CA MET A 63 21.40 3.52 17.72
C MET A 63 20.16 2.95 18.41
N ILE A 64 19.85 1.65 18.22
CA ILE A 64 18.71 1.02 18.90
C ILE A 64 18.86 1.11 20.43
N ALA A 65 20.03 0.82 20.96
CA ALA A 65 20.29 0.87 22.41
C ALA A 65 20.05 2.27 23.01
N GLU A 66 20.41 3.33 22.27
CA GLU A 66 20.29 4.74 22.70
C GLU A 66 18.85 5.29 22.62
N HIS A 67 17.91 4.59 21.98
CA HIS A 67 16.53 5.01 21.79
C HIS A 67 15.54 4.16 22.59
N ASP A 68 14.34 4.69 22.82
CA ASP A 68 13.26 4.00 23.55
C ASP A 68 12.43 3.11 22.62
N LEU A 69 12.34 3.48 21.34
CA LEU A 69 11.57 2.77 20.31
C LEU A 69 12.20 2.97 18.92
N THR A 70 12.13 1.94 18.07
CA THR A 70 12.60 1.98 16.70
C THR A 70 11.42 1.85 15.73
N VAL A 71 11.33 2.77 14.77
CA VAL A 71 10.41 2.68 13.62
C VAL A 71 11.20 2.22 12.40
N SER A 72 10.83 1.09 11.82
CA SER A 72 11.49 0.56 10.62
C SER A 72 10.63 0.84 9.38
N LEU A 73 11.06 1.80 8.57
CA LEU A 73 10.49 2.15 7.26
C LEU A 73 11.47 1.80 6.12
N LEU A 74 12.28 0.78 6.36
CA LEU A 74 13.18 0.16 5.38
C LEU A 74 12.39 -0.73 4.40
N PRO A 75 13.02 -1.22 3.31
CA PRO A 75 12.47 -2.32 2.54
C PRO A 75 12.20 -3.54 3.44
N TYR A 76 11.11 -4.24 3.18
CA TYR A 76 10.56 -5.31 4.05
C TYR A 76 11.56 -6.43 4.41
N LEU A 77 12.55 -6.66 3.56
CA LEU A 77 13.60 -7.68 3.77
C LEU A 77 14.42 -7.45 5.05
N TYR A 78 14.50 -6.21 5.53
CA TYR A 78 15.33 -5.83 6.68
C TYR A 78 14.57 -5.81 8.00
N HIS A 79 13.24 -5.88 8.01
CA HIS A 79 12.46 -5.73 9.25
C HIS A 79 12.74 -6.82 10.28
N VAL A 80 12.92 -8.08 9.85
CA VAL A 80 13.24 -9.21 10.75
C VAL A 80 14.60 -9.00 11.43
N MET A 81 15.60 -8.51 10.71
CA MET A 81 16.91 -8.17 11.27
C MET A 81 16.80 -7.08 12.33
N VAL A 82 16.06 -6.00 12.05
CA VAL A 82 15.81 -4.93 13.03
C VAL A 82 15.06 -5.46 14.25
N ALA A 83 14.02 -6.29 14.05
CA ALA A 83 13.22 -6.88 15.12
C ALA A 83 14.08 -7.74 16.07
N LYS A 84 14.95 -8.60 15.56
CA LYS A 84 15.86 -9.41 16.37
C LYS A 84 16.81 -8.55 17.22
N LYS A 85 17.31 -7.44 16.67
CA LYS A 85 18.13 -6.48 17.41
C LYS A 85 17.30 -5.77 18.51
N CYS A 86 16.07 -5.37 18.20
CA CYS A 86 15.14 -4.77 19.18
C CYS A 86 14.82 -5.74 20.34
N ILE A 87 14.57 -7.02 20.05
CA ILE A 87 14.36 -8.06 21.07
C ILE A 87 15.57 -8.17 22.00
N ARG A 88 16.76 -8.36 21.41
CA ARG A 88 18.01 -8.47 22.18
C ARG A 88 18.28 -7.26 23.08
N LEU A 89 17.96 -6.06 22.60
CA LEU A 89 18.17 -4.79 23.31
C LEU A 89 16.97 -4.34 24.15
N LYS A 90 15.89 -5.15 24.17
CA LYS A 90 14.62 -4.88 24.90
C LYS A 90 14.01 -3.53 24.53
N LYS A 91 13.94 -3.23 23.23
CA LYS A 91 13.37 -2.00 22.68
C LYS A 91 12.15 -2.31 21.83
N ASN A 92 11.10 -1.50 21.94
CA ASN A 92 9.90 -1.64 21.13
C ASN A 92 10.19 -1.33 19.64
N MET A 93 9.41 -1.93 18.73
CA MET A 93 9.51 -1.69 17.30
C MET A 93 8.13 -1.46 16.67
N VAL A 94 8.08 -0.55 15.70
CA VAL A 94 6.90 -0.29 14.87
C VAL A 94 7.30 -0.36 13.39
N THR A 95 6.43 -0.91 12.54
CA THR A 95 6.59 -0.87 11.08
C THR A 95 5.22 -0.86 10.39
N THR A 96 5.16 -0.27 9.18
CA THR A 96 3.96 -0.19 8.33
C THR A 96 3.80 -1.40 7.41
N SER A 97 4.76 -2.31 7.38
CA SER A 97 4.82 -3.44 6.45
C SER A 97 4.04 -4.65 6.95
N TYR A 98 3.54 -5.46 6.01
CA TYR A 98 2.91 -6.75 6.29
C TYR A 98 3.79 -7.65 7.14
N VAL A 99 3.16 -8.29 8.15
CA VAL A 99 3.83 -9.32 8.97
C VAL A 99 4.07 -10.58 8.13
N LYS A 100 5.31 -11.05 8.14
CA LYS A 100 5.71 -12.30 7.49
C LYS A 100 5.85 -13.43 8.50
N PRO A 101 5.82 -14.70 8.06
CA PRO A 101 5.98 -15.85 8.97
C PRO A 101 7.22 -15.75 9.86
N GLU A 102 8.35 -15.26 9.32
CA GLU A 102 9.60 -15.09 10.08
C GLU A 102 9.49 -14.01 11.16
N MET A 103 8.68 -12.97 10.93
CA MET A 103 8.39 -11.94 11.94
C MET A 103 7.44 -12.49 13.00
N LYS A 104 6.38 -13.21 12.59
CA LYS A 104 5.41 -13.82 13.49
C LYS A 104 6.08 -14.85 14.42
N ALA A 105 7.09 -15.57 13.94
CA ALA A 105 7.85 -16.54 14.72
C ALA A 105 8.62 -15.91 15.90
N LEU A 106 8.84 -14.60 15.89
CA LEU A 106 9.53 -13.88 16.98
C LEU A 106 8.61 -13.52 18.16
N ASP A 107 7.33 -13.91 18.13
CA ASP A 107 6.33 -13.51 19.15
C ASP A 107 6.72 -13.93 20.57
N ALA A 108 7.15 -15.20 20.76
CA ALA A 108 7.55 -15.69 22.07
C ALA A 108 8.78 -14.95 22.63
N GLU A 109 9.79 -14.71 21.79
CA GLU A 109 11.00 -13.97 22.16
C GLU A 109 10.69 -12.52 22.52
N ALA A 110 9.80 -11.87 21.76
CA ALA A 110 9.37 -10.50 22.04
C ALA A 110 8.57 -10.40 23.34
N LYS A 111 7.72 -11.39 23.65
CA LYS A 111 7.01 -11.50 24.95
C LYS A 111 7.98 -11.67 26.10
N GLU A 112 8.96 -12.56 25.99
CA GLU A 112 10.00 -12.78 27.01
C GLU A 112 10.86 -11.52 27.23
N ALA A 113 11.18 -10.81 26.14
CA ALA A 113 11.91 -9.53 26.23
C ALA A 113 11.08 -8.38 26.81
N GLY A 114 9.75 -8.55 26.97
CA GLY A 114 8.82 -7.56 27.47
C GLY A 114 8.59 -6.38 26.53
N ILE A 115 8.71 -6.59 25.21
CA ILE A 115 8.54 -5.55 24.19
C ILE A 115 7.34 -5.84 23.30
N ILE A 116 6.87 -4.80 22.58
CA ILE A 116 5.97 -4.94 21.45
C ILE A 116 6.71 -4.72 20.14
N ILE A 117 6.43 -5.58 19.15
CA ILE A 117 6.74 -5.38 17.73
C ILE A 117 5.41 -5.23 17.02
N LEU A 118 5.03 -3.97 16.72
CA LEU A 118 3.76 -3.64 16.09
C LEU A 118 3.96 -3.46 14.60
N ASN A 119 3.40 -4.38 13.82
CA ASN A 119 3.47 -4.41 12.36
C ASN A 119 2.17 -3.88 11.75
N GLU A 120 2.16 -3.68 10.43
CA GLU A 120 0.98 -3.33 9.66
C GLU A 120 0.29 -2.05 10.16
N LEU A 121 1.07 -1.09 10.65
CA LEU A 121 0.53 0.13 11.20
C LEU A 121 0.66 1.29 10.20
N GLY A 122 -0.01 1.12 9.05
CA GLY A 122 -0.05 2.08 7.95
C GLY A 122 -1.47 2.33 7.44
N LEU A 123 -1.62 2.39 6.12
CA LEU A 123 -2.89 2.60 5.43
C LEU A 123 -3.58 1.26 5.10
N ASP A 124 -2.96 0.51 4.22
CA ASP A 124 -3.27 -0.84 3.75
C ASP A 124 -1.94 -1.57 3.51
N PRO A 125 -1.45 -2.24 4.58
CA PRO A 125 -2.14 -2.57 5.83
C PRO A 125 -2.09 -1.49 6.92
N GLY A 126 -3.17 -1.39 7.71
CA GLY A 126 -3.23 -0.57 8.92
C GLY A 126 -4.60 0.04 9.20
N ILE A 127 -4.95 1.19 8.61
CA ILE A 127 -6.28 1.80 8.77
C ILE A 127 -7.37 0.83 8.30
N ASP A 128 -7.12 0.05 7.24
CA ASP A 128 -8.03 -0.98 6.74
C ASP A 128 -8.35 -2.03 7.81
N HIS A 129 -7.35 -2.51 8.56
CA HIS A 129 -7.56 -3.44 9.67
C HIS A 129 -8.36 -2.80 10.80
N MET A 130 -7.89 -1.64 11.25
CA MET A 130 -8.43 -0.96 12.41
C MET A 130 -9.91 -0.61 12.22
N SER A 131 -10.25 -0.03 11.08
CA SER A 131 -11.63 0.37 10.77
C SER A 131 -12.54 -0.83 10.52
N ALA A 132 -12.04 -1.89 9.87
CA ALA A 132 -12.79 -3.13 9.70
C ALA A 132 -13.12 -3.77 11.06
N MET A 133 -12.12 -3.93 11.93
CA MET A 133 -12.31 -4.52 13.26
C MET A 133 -13.29 -3.74 14.13
N ARG A 134 -13.25 -2.40 14.09
CA ARG A 134 -14.22 -1.56 14.83
C ARG A 134 -15.66 -1.89 14.43
N ILE A 135 -15.93 -2.14 13.15
CA ILE A 135 -17.27 -2.51 12.65
C ILE A 135 -17.60 -3.96 12.96
N ILE A 136 -16.66 -4.88 12.78
CA ILE A 136 -16.84 -6.31 13.09
C ILE A 136 -17.19 -6.48 14.57
N ASP A 137 -16.46 -5.85 15.48
CA ASP A 137 -16.75 -5.88 16.92
C ASP A 137 -18.10 -5.25 17.26
N HIS A 138 -18.52 -4.19 16.53
CA HIS A 138 -19.85 -3.62 16.68
C HIS A 138 -20.96 -4.60 16.25
N ILE A 139 -20.79 -5.33 15.14
CA ILE A 139 -21.75 -6.34 14.66
C ILE A 139 -21.84 -7.49 15.67
N HIS A 140 -20.68 -8.06 16.04
CA HIS A 140 -20.61 -9.17 17.00
C HIS A 140 -21.12 -8.78 18.39
N GLY A 141 -20.81 -7.53 18.85
CA GLY A 141 -21.33 -7.00 20.11
C GLY A 141 -22.85 -6.88 20.19
N LYS A 142 -23.54 -6.86 19.05
CA LYS A 142 -25.00 -6.93 18.92
C LYS A 142 -25.53 -8.35 18.72
N GLY A 143 -24.66 -9.37 18.76
CA GLY A 143 -24.99 -10.77 18.49
C GLY A 143 -25.21 -11.05 17.00
N GLY A 144 -24.78 -10.16 16.11
CA GLY A 144 -24.85 -10.32 14.66
C GLY A 144 -23.70 -11.14 14.09
N ASN A 145 -23.83 -11.52 12.83
CA ASN A 145 -22.81 -12.18 12.02
C ASN A 145 -22.40 -11.28 10.85
N VAL A 146 -21.16 -11.40 10.43
CA VAL A 146 -20.66 -10.81 9.17
C VAL A 146 -20.86 -11.83 8.05
N ASP A 147 -21.88 -11.65 7.21
CA ASP A 147 -22.17 -12.54 6.09
C ASP A 147 -21.25 -12.25 4.89
N GLU A 148 -21.04 -10.97 4.58
CA GLU A 148 -20.13 -10.52 3.50
C GLU A 148 -19.23 -9.38 4.00
N PHE A 149 -17.99 -9.41 3.58
CA PHE A 149 -17.03 -8.33 3.81
C PHE A 149 -16.21 -8.02 2.56
N TYR A 150 -16.25 -6.77 2.16
CA TYR A 150 -15.41 -6.21 1.12
C TYR A 150 -14.58 -5.06 1.69
N SER A 151 -13.28 -5.04 1.38
CA SER A 151 -12.36 -3.97 1.77
C SER A 151 -11.58 -3.50 0.55
N PHE A 152 -11.83 -2.28 0.10
CA PHE A 152 -11.19 -1.71 -1.07
C PHE A 152 -10.43 -0.44 -0.70
N CYS A 153 -9.17 -0.35 -1.18
CA CYS A 153 -8.32 0.80 -0.96
C CYS A 153 -7.63 1.23 -2.26
N GLY A 154 -7.47 2.51 -2.48
CA GLY A 154 -6.75 3.06 -3.62
C GLY A 154 -6.01 4.35 -3.29
N ALA A 155 -4.76 4.43 -3.74
CA ALA A 155 -4.01 5.66 -3.84
C ALA A 155 -4.13 6.18 -5.28
N LEU A 156 -4.74 7.33 -5.46
CA LEU A 156 -5.11 7.90 -6.75
C LEU A 156 -4.63 9.36 -6.85
N VAL A 157 -4.59 9.90 -8.04
CA VAL A 157 -4.48 11.37 -8.23
C VAL A 157 -5.83 12.01 -7.89
N ALA A 158 -5.80 13.23 -7.36
CA ALA A 158 -7.03 13.99 -7.12
C ALA A 158 -7.69 14.34 -8.48
N PRO A 159 -9.04 14.49 -8.52
CA PRO A 159 -9.77 14.70 -9.78
C PRO A 159 -9.36 15.93 -10.60
N GLU A 160 -8.75 16.92 -9.97
CA GLU A 160 -8.29 18.14 -10.62
C GLU A 160 -6.89 18.02 -11.25
N VAL A 161 -6.17 16.92 -11.05
CA VAL A 161 -4.82 16.73 -11.60
C VAL A 161 -4.91 16.40 -13.08
N GLU A 162 -4.01 16.99 -13.88
CA GLU A 162 -3.94 16.73 -15.30
C GLU A 162 -3.81 15.24 -15.61
N GLU A 163 -4.67 14.76 -16.48
CA GLU A 163 -4.75 13.36 -16.83
C GLU A 163 -3.58 12.92 -17.71
N ASN A 164 -3.02 11.75 -17.40
CA ASN A 164 -2.22 10.96 -18.32
C ASN A 164 -3.04 9.72 -18.78
N PRO A 165 -2.64 9.00 -19.83
CA PRO A 165 -3.42 7.86 -20.32
C PRO A 165 -3.70 6.76 -19.30
N PHE A 166 -2.90 6.65 -18.24
CA PHE A 166 -3.09 5.69 -17.14
C PHE A 166 -4.03 6.19 -16.05
N HIS A 167 -4.39 7.46 -16.03
CA HIS A 167 -5.11 8.12 -14.93
C HIS A 167 -4.46 7.81 -13.57
N TYR A 168 -3.12 7.79 -13.52
CA TYR A 168 -2.36 7.42 -12.34
C TYR A 168 -1.03 8.15 -12.25
N LYS A 169 -0.62 8.51 -11.03
CA LYS A 169 0.72 8.98 -10.70
C LYS A 169 1.23 8.29 -9.44
N PHE A 170 2.55 8.09 -9.37
CA PHE A 170 3.17 7.43 -8.23
C PHE A 170 3.34 8.37 -7.06
N THR A 171 2.80 7.99 -5.91
CA THR A 171 2.87 8.68 -4.62
C THR A 171 3.61 7.86 -3.57
N TRP A 172 3.95 6.61 -3.89
CA TRP A 172 4.71 5.68 -3.05
C TRP A 172 5.61 4.82 -3.94
N ALA A 173 6.26 3.77 -3.41
CA ALA A 173 7.25 2.94 -4.11
C ALA A 173 6.81 2.52 -5.53
N PRO A 174 7.29 3.18 -6.61
CA PRO A 174 6.73 2.99 -7.95
C PRO A 174 6.84 1.54 -8.45
N LYS A 175 8.00 0.90 -8.29
CA LYS A 175 8.17 -0.51 -8.66
C LYS A 175 7.23 -1.44 -7.90
N GLY A 176 6.87 -1.09 -6.66
CA GLY A 176 5.87 -1.82 -5.87
C GLY A 176 4.48 -1.80 -6.49
N VAL A 177 4.07 -0.68 -7.12
CA VAL A 177 2.79 -0.57 -7.84
C VAL A 177 2.77 -1.49 -9.05
N VAL A 178 3.83 -1.48 -9.87
CA VAL A 178 3.92 -2.34 -11.06
C VAL A 178 4.00 -3.82 -10.65
N MET A 179 4.80 -4.15 -9.62
CA MET A 179 4.89 -5.50 -9.05
C MET A 179 3.55 -6.04 -8.55
N ALA A 180 2.71 -5.19 -7.95
CA ALA A 180 1.40 -5.61 -7.45
C ALA A 180 0.53 -6.20 -8.57
N GLY A 181 0.74 -5.77 -9.81
CA GLY A 181 0.09 -6.33 -11.00
C GLY A 181 0.47 -7.78 -11.32
N ASN A 182 1.52 -8.31 -10.72
CA ASN A 182 2.00 -9.69 -10.94
C ASN A 182 1.60 -10.66 -9.83
N ASN A 183 0.65 -10.30 -8.96
CA ASN A 183 0.07 -11.21 -7.98
C ASN A 183 -1.19 -11.88 -8.52
N ASP A 184 -1.49 -13.07 -7.99
CA ASP A 184 -2.80 -13.70 -8.17
C ASP A 184 -3.84 -13.05 -7.24
N GLY A 185 -5.13 -13.22 -7.56
CA GLY A 185 -6.25 -12.87 -6.69
C GLY A 185 -6.87 -14.12 -6.10
N ASN A 186 -7.02 -14.17 -4.76
CA ASN A 186 -7.66 -15.28 -4.08
C ASN A 186 -8.64 -14.75 -3.02
N PHE A 187 -9.92 -15.12 -3.10
CA PHE A 187 -10.97 -14.60 -2.23
C PHE A 187 -12.15 -15.58 -2.09
N LEU A 188 -12.98 -15.38 -1.08
CA LEU A 188 -14.21 -16.14 -0.87
C LEU A 188 -15.40 -15.35 -1.46
N LYS A 189 -16.23 -16.00 -2.25
CA LYS A 189 -17.50 -15.45 -2.77
C LYS A 189 -18.60 -16.49 -2.65
N ASP A 190 -19.67 -16.16 -1.93
CA ASP A 190 -20.83 -17.01 -1.70
C ASP A 190 -20.45 -18.42 -1.17
N GLY A 191 -19.47 -18.49 -0.26
CA GLY A 191 -18.95 -19.73 0.32
C GLY A 191 -18.02 -20.52 -0.59
N VAL A 192 -17.68 -20.02 -1.77
CA VAL A 192 -16.80 -20.67 -2.75
C VAL A 192 -15.51 -19.88 -2.91
N VAL A 193 -14.37 -20.56 -2.78
CA VAL A 193 -13.06 -19.95 -3.06
C VAL A 193 -12.96 -19.63 -4.55
N LYS A 194 -12.66 -18.39 -4.86
CA LYS A 194 -12.37 -17.89 -6.20
C LYS A 194 -10.88 -17.61 -6.33
N TYR A 195 -10.28 -18.16 -7.36
CA TYR A 195 -8.89 -17.93 -7.73
C TYR A 195 -8.84 -17.26 -9.11
N ILE A 196 -8.15 -16.14 -9.18
CA ILE A 196 -7.90 -15.41 -10.43
C ILE A 196 -6.38 -15.38 -10.64
N PRO A 197 -5.89 -16.11 -11.64
CA PRO A 197 -4.46 -16.10 -11.97
C PRO A 197 -4.03 -14.71 -12.44
N THR A 198 -2.78 -14.40 -12.22
CA THR A 198 -2.20 -13.08 -12.50
C THR A 198 -2.46 -12.60 -13.94
N GLU A 199 -2.51 -13.51 -14.93
CA GLU A 199 -2.78 -13.20 -16.34
C GLU A 199 -4.22 -12.73 -16.61
N GLN A 200 -5.13 -12.92 -15.65
CA GLN A 200 -6.54 -12.56 -15.76
C GLN A 200 -6.96 -11.47 -14.76
N LEU A 201 -6.04 -11.04 -13.89
CA LEU A 201 -6.34 -10.21 -12.73
C LEU A 201 -7.10 -8.91 -13.10
N PHE A 202 -6.81 -8.34 -14.27
CA PHE A 202 -7.34 -7.04 -14.70
C PHE A 202 -8.48 -7.12 -15.71
N ARG A 203 -8.89 -8.32 -16.14
CA ARG A 203 -9.84 -8.46 -17.26
C ARG A 203 -11.28 -8.08 -16.95
N ASN A 204 -11.71 -8.33 -15.71
CA ASN A 204 -13.09 -8.08 -15.30
C ASN A 204 -13.12 -7.40 -13.91
N PRO A 205 -12.68 -6.14 -13.83
CA PRO A 205 -12.74 -5.41 -12.57
C PRO A 205 -14.19 -5.18 -12.15
N LEU A 206 -14.45 -5.22 -10.85
CA LEU A 206 -15.71 -4.72 -10.30
C LEU A 206 -15.79 -3.21 -10.53
N LYS A 207 -17.01 -2.70 -10.66
CA LYS A 207 -17.28 -1.27 -10.76
C LYS A 207 -17.95 -0.80 -9.47
N VAL A 208 -17.34 0.17 -8.81
CA VAL A 208 -17.87 0.72 -7.55
C VAL A 208 -17.94 2.23 -7.68
N ASP A 209 -19.14 2.77 -7.47
CA ASP A 209 -19.32 4.22 -7.38
C ASP A 209 -18.90 4.72 -6.01
N PHE A 210 -17.88 5.60 -5.99
CA PHE A 210 -17.35 6.18 -4.76
C PHE A 210 -17.82 7.65 -4.65
N PRO A 211 -18.55 8.03 -3.59
CA PRO A 211 -19.09 9.38 -3.44
C PRO A 211 -18.03 10.47 -3.61
N LYS A 212 -18.32 11.49 -4.41
CA LYS A 212 -17.42 12.64 -4.74
C LYS A 212 -16.22 12.30 -5.66
N VAL A 213 -16.03 11.02 -6.00
CA VAL A 213 -14.94 10.59 -6.89
C VAL A 213 -15.50 10.01 -8.19
N GLY A 214 -16.62 9.29 -8.11
CA GLY A 214 -17.28 8.65 -9.24
C GLY A 214 -16.95 7.17 -9.37
N LEU A 215 -17.18 6.62 -10.55
CA LEU A 215 -17.04 5.20 -10.83
C LEU A 215 -15.56 4.77 -10.89
N LEU A 216 -15.21 3.80 -10.06
CA LEU A 216 -13.85 3.24 -9.97
C LEU A 216 -13.85 1.76 -10.32
N ASP A 217 -12.76 1.31 -10.93
CA ASP A 217 -12.43 -0.09 -11.10
C ASP A 217 -11.87 -0.67 -9.81
N VAL A 218 -12.23 -1.93 -9.51
CA VAL A 218 -11.65 -2.69 -8.40
C VAL A 218 -11.20 -4.05 -8.90
N TYR A 219 -9.95 -4.39 -8.66
CA TYR A 219 -9.42 -5.73 -8.88
C TYR A 219 -8.99 -6.37 -7.56
N PRO A 220 -9.04 -7.72 -7.42
CA PRO A 220 -8.65 -8.42 -6.20
C PRO A 220 -7.19 -8.13 -5.81
N ASN A 221 -6.96 -7.89 -4.52
CA ASN A 221 -5.64 -7.61 -3.99
C ASN A 221 -5.10 -8.85 -3.26
N ARG A 222 -4.31 -9.67 -3.94
CA ARG A 222 -3.62 -10.85 -3.39
C ARG A 222 -4.59 -11.88 -2.78
N ASP A 223 -4.18 -12.51 -1.66
CA ASP A 223 -4.97 -13.51 -0.95
C ASP A 223 -5.77 -12.87 0.18
N SER A 224 -7.09 -12.97 0.09
CA SER A 224 -8.04 -12.47 1.10
C SER A 224 -8.47 -13.54 2.11
N LEU A 225 -8.18 -14.83 1.87
CA LEU A 225 -8.68 -15.94 2.71
C LEU A 225 -8.12 -15.90 4.15
N PRO A 226 -6.84 -15.57 4.39
CA PRO A 226 -6.31 -15.48 5.75
C PRO A 226 -7.04 -14.49 6.66
N TYR A 227 -7.74 -13.51 6.08
CA TYR A 227 -8.47 -12.48 6.84
C TYR A 227 -9.75 -13.02 7.50
N VAL A 228 -10.27 -14.18 7.07
CA VAL A 228 -11.38 -14.86 7.77
C VAL A 228 -10.97 -15.20 9.21
N GLU A 229 -9.80 -15.81 9.39
CA GLU A 229 -9.27 -16.13 10.72
C GLU A 229 -8.76 -14.89 11.43
N LEU A 230 -8.04 -14.01 10.72
CA LEU A 230 -7.42 -12.81 11.27
C LEU A 230 -8.45 -11.85 11.90
N TYR A 231 -9.62 -11.72 11.29
CA TYR A 231 -10.69 -10.84 11.76
C TYR A 231 -11.74 -11.57 12.62
N GLY A 232 -11.59 -12.89 12.80
CA GLY A 232 -12.52 -13.68 13.61
C GLY A 232 -13.95 -13.72 13.04
N ILE A 233 -14.07 -13.84 11.71
CA ILE A 233 -15.35 -13.91 10.97
C ILE A 233 -15.51 -15.25 10.21
N PRO A 234 -15.43 -16.41 10.90
CA PRO A 234 -15.54 -17.72 10.25
C PRO A 234 -16.92 -17.96 9.61
N GLU A 235 -17.93 -17.21 10.01
CA GLU A 235 -19.29 -17.23 9.46
C GLU A 235 -19.39 -16.61 8.07
N ALA A 236 -18.43 -15.76 7.68
CA ALA A 236 -18.48 -15.01 6.42
C ALA A 236 -18.54 -15.93 5.20
N LYS A 237 -19.46 -15.66 4.30
CA LYS A 237 -19.59 -16.36 3.00
C LYS A 237 -18.86 -15.62 1.89
N THR A 238 -18.56 -14.36 2.09
CA THR A 238 -17.81 -13.54 1.14
C THR A 238 -16.79 -12.71 1.89
N ILE A 239 -15.54 -12.79 1.44
CA ILE A 239 -14.46 -11.89 1.88
C ILE A 239 -13.56 -11.58 0.70
N MET A 240 -13.42 -10.29 0.36
CA MET A 240 -12.60 -9.85 -0.74
C MET A 240 -11.92 -8.51 -0.40
N ARG A 241 -10.60 -8.48 -0.51
CA ARG A 241 -9.82 -7.24 -0.53
C ARG A 241 -9.51 -6.86 -1.97
N GLY A 242 -9.61 -5.59 -2.28
CA GLY A 242 -9.43 -5.11 -3.64
C GLY A 242 -8.72 -3.75 -3.70
N THR A 243 -8.24 -3.42 -4.89
CA THR A 243 -7.55 -2.15 -5.14
C THR A 243 -8.38 -1.29 -6.08
N PHE A 244 -8.68 -0.08 -5.64
CA PHE A 244 -9.33 0.94 -6.47
C PHE A 244 -8.38 1.53 -7.51
N ARG A 245 -8.88 1.71 -8.71
CA ARG A 245 -8.24 2.47 -9.80
C ARG A 245 -9.27 3.26 -10.59
N TYR A 246 -8.85 4.32 -11.25
CA TYR A 246 -9.67 4.95 -12.28
C TYR A 246 -9.86 4.02 -13.46
N GLU A 247 -10.97 4.20 -14.17
CA GLU A 247 -11.28 3.45 -15.39
C GLU A 247 -10.14 3.58 -16.41
N GLY A 248 -9.75 2.46 -16.99
CA GLY A 248 -8.69 2.36 -18.00
C GLY A 248 -7.37 1.82 -17.48
N TRP A 249 -7.06 1.96 -16.20
CA TRP A 249 -5.85 1.34 -15.62
C TRP A 249 -5.81 -0.16 -15.87
N CYS A 250 -6.91 -0.87 -15.55
CA CYS A 250 -6.99 -2.32 -15.70
C CYS A 250 -6.80 -2.76 -17.16
N GLU A 251 -7.42 -2.05 -18.11
CA GLU A 251 -7.26 -2.31 -19.55
C GLU A 251 -5.80 -2.18 -19.99
N ILE A 252 -5.11 -1.13 -19.57
CA ILE A 252 -3.72 -0.89 -19.96
C ILE A 252 -2.80 -1.94 -19.36
N ILE A 253 -2.95 -2.25 -18.07
CA ILE A 253 -2.07 -3.24 -17.42
C ILE A 253 -2.32 -4.65 -17.97
N ASP A 254 -3.57 -5.04 -18.27
CA ASP A 254 -3.86 -6.31 -18.95
C ASP A 254 -3.13 -6.39 -20.29
N ALA A 255 -3.18 -5.32 -21.09
CA ALA A 255 -2.46 -5.27 -22.38
C ALA A 255 -0.93 -5.39 -22.21
N LEU A 256 -0.33 -4.70 -21.20
CA LEU A 256 1.09 -4.85 -20.89
C LEU A 256 1.43 -6.31 -20.51
N LYS A 257 0.56 -7.00 -19.76
CA LYS A 257 0.73 -8.40 -19.38
C LYS A 257 0.61 -9.34 -20.59
N VAL A 258 -0.40 -9.17 -21.43
CA VAL A 258 -0.58 -9.96 -22.66
C VAL A 258 0.67 -9.89 -23.53
N LEU A 259 1.30 -8.73 -23.62
CA LEU A 259 2.55 -8.49 -24.37
C LEU A 259 3.81 -8.87 -23.58
N LYS A 260 3.69 -9.40 -22.35
CA LYS A 260 4.83 -9.74 -21.45
C LYS A 260 5.76 -8.55 -21.18
N LEU A 261 5.21 -7.35 -21.08
CA LEU A 261 5.96 -6.11 -20.87
C LEU A 261 6.26 -5.80 -19.37
N ILE A 262 5.75 -6.62 -18.45
CA ILE A 262 6.02 -6.50 -17.01
C ILE A 262 6.47 -7.84 -16.40
N THR A 263 7.29 -8.61 -17.14
CA THR A 263 7.90 -9.86 -16.68
C THR A 263 9.34 -9.65 -16.22
N TYR A 264 9.81 -10.52 -15.33
CA TYR A 264 11.15 -10.44 -14.74
C TYR A 264 12.23 -11.16 -15.54
N ASP A 265 11.86 -11.85 -16.62
CA ASP A 265 12.79 -12.60 -17.46
C ASP A 265 13.75 -11.65 -18.16
N LYS A 266 15.04 -11.83 -17.86
CA LYS A 266 16.10 -11.03 -18.47
C LYS A 266 16.47 -11.58 -19.84
N PHE A 267 16.81 -10.69 -20.76
CA PHE A 267 17.35 -11.03 -22.05
C PHE A 267 18.30 -9.94 -22.58
N ASN A 268 19.09 -10.29 -23.60
CA ASN A 268 20.01 -9.34 -24.23
C ASN A 268 19.24 -8.24 -24.97
N MET A 269 19.49 -6.98 -24.60
CA MET A 269 18.93 -5.75 -25.16
C MET A 269 19.98 -4.87 -25.83
N GLU A 270 21.23 -5.35 -26.00
CA GLU A 270 22.31 -4.54 -26.55
C GLU A 270 21.98 -4.05 -27.97
N GLY A 271 22.09 -2.73 -28.19
CA GLY A 271 21.74 -2.09 -29.46
C GLY A 271 20.25 -2.05 -29.80
N MET A 272 19.37 -2.49 -28.90
CA MET A 272 17.93 -2.53 -29.12
C MET A 272 17.28 -1.18 -28.80
N SER A 273 16.33 -0.78 -29.66
CA SER A 273 15.42 0.35 -29.39
C SER A 273 14.16 -0.12 -28.66
N TYR A 274 13.35 0.81 -28.12
CA TYR A 274 12.05 0.48 -27.54
C TYR A 274 11.13 -0.21 -28.56
N ALA A 275 11.04 0.32 -29.79
CA ALA A 275 10.28 -0.33 -30.87
C ALA A 275 10.83 -1.72 -31.21
N GLY A 276 12.16 -1.91 -31.17
CA GLY A 276 12.82 -3.21 -31.34
C GLY A 276 12.43 -4.21 -30.25
N MET A 277 12.37 -3.77 -29.00
CA MET A 277 11.84 -4.59 -27.91
C MET A 277 10.39 -4.98 -28.12
N MET A 278 9.54 -4.03 -28.53
CA MET A 278 8.13 -4.30 -28.84
C MET A 278 7.98 -5.33 -29.98
N ALA A 279 8.76 -5.18 -31.06
CA ALA A 279 8.77 -6.15 -32.16
C ALA A 279 9.12 -7.55 -31.65
N LYS A 280 10.19 -7.67 -30.86
CA LYS A 280 10.58 -8.95 -30.23
C LYS A 280 9.47 -9.56 -29.38
N MET A 281 8.79 -8.74 -28.53
CA MET A 281 7.73 -9.24 -27.65
C MET A 281 6.51 -9.78 -28.43
N ILE A 282 6.21 -9.25 -29.59
CA ILE A 282 5.12 -9.75 -30.44
C ILE A 282 5.56 -10.80 -31.48
N GLY A 283 6.86 -11.14 -31.54
CA GLY A 283 7.41 -12.13 -32.47
C GLY A 283 7.68 -11.58 -33.88
N GLU A 284 7.87 -10.27 -34.03
CA GLU A 284 8.18 -9.59 -35.30
C GLU A 284 9.70 -9.35 -35.46
N SER A 285 10.17 -9.36 -36.66
CA SER A 285 11.58 -9.10 -37.04
C SER A 285 11.85 -7.64 -37.44
N SER A 286 10.81 -6.83 -37.64
CA SER A 286 10.89 -5.44 -38.10
C SER A 286 10.02 -4.53 -37.24
N THR A 287 10.51 -3.32 -37.03
CA THR A 287 9.78 -2.23 -36.34
C THR A 287 8.83 -1.45 -37.25
N GLU A 288 8.77 -1.80 -38.56
CA GLU A 288 7.88 -1.15 -39.49
C GLU A 288 6.43 -1.39 -39.09
N ASN A 289 5.64 -0.31 -39.03
CA ASN A 289 4.23 -0.33 -38.62
C ASN A 289 3.99 -1.00 -37.24
N ILE A 290 4.96 -0.88 -36.34
CA ILE A 290 4.93 -1.59 -35.03
C ILE A 290 3.66 -1.32 -34.23
N VAL A 291 3.13 -0.09 -34.26
CA VAL A 291 1.91 0.30 -33.52
C VAL A 291 0.71 -0.53 -34.03
N ALA A 292 0.56 -0.63 -35.37
CA ALA A 292 -0.53 -1.41 -35.98
C ALA A 292 -0.39 -2.91 -35.68
N LYS A 293 0.84 -3.45 -35.73
CA LYS A 293 1.13 -4.86 -35.38
C LYS A 293 0.82 -5.19 -33.95
N VAL A 294 1.17 -4.30 -33.01
CA VAL A 294 0.84 -4.46 -31.58
C VAL A 294 -0.67 -4.40 -31.37
N ALA A 295 -1.37 -3.45 -32.00
CA ALA A 295 -2.81 -3.37 -31.91
C ALA A 295 -3.49 -4.65 -32.46
N ALA A 296 -3.03 -5.17 -33.59
CA ALA A 296 -3.49 -6.43 -34.12
C ALA A 296 -3.22 -7.62 -33.22
N LYS A 297 -2.04 -7.69 -32.59
CA LYS A 297 -1.67 -8.73 -31.60
C LYS A 297 -2.58 -8.73 -30.38
N LEU A 298 -3.00 -7.56 -29.92
CA LEU A 298 -3.95 -7.38 -28.82
C LEU A 298 -5.41 -7.55 -29.23
N GLY A 299 -5.71 -7.56 -30.56
CA GLY A 299 -7.08 -7.59 -31.05
C GLY A 299 -7.86 -6.30 -30.83
N VAL A 300 -7.18 -5.15 -30.75
CA VAL A 300 -7.77 -3.84 -30.47
C VAL A 300 -7.55 -2.85 -31.60
N LYS A 301 -8.28 -1.75 -31.60
CA LYS A 301 -8.07 -0.65 -32.54
C LYS A 301 -6.77 0.10 -32.24
N ILE A 302 -6.16 0.71 -33.27
CA ILE A 302 -4.92 1.49 -33.12
C ILE A 302 -5.06 2.70 -32.19
N ASN A 303 -6.27 3.21 -31.99
CA ASN A 303 -6.59 4.29 -31.07
C ASN A 303 -7.16 3.78 -29.71
N ALA A 304 -7.05 2.50 -29.42
CA ALA A 304 -7.43 1.96 -28.11
C ALA A 304 -6.56 2.56 -27.01
N ARG A 305 -7.13 2.73 -25.82
CA ARG A 305 -6.46 3.36 -24.65
C ARG A 305 -5.09 2.72 -24.35
N ALA A 306 -5.01 1.39 -24.40
CA ALA A 306 -3.75 0.68 -24.18
C ALA A 306 -2.66 1.05 -25.19
N ILE A 307 -3.01 1.21 -26.49
CA ILE A 307 -2.06 1.61 -27.53
C ILE A 307 -1.60 3.06 -27.30
N VAL A 308 -2.54 3.96 -27.03
CA VAL A 308 -2.24 5.37 -26.71
C VAL A 308 -1.33 5.48 -25.49
N ALA A 309 -1.57 4.68 -24.44
CA ALA A 309 -0.74 4.65 -23.26
C ALA A 309 0.70 4.14 -23.53
N MET A 310 0.84 3.10 -24.33
CA MET A 310 2.16 2.57 -24.73
C MET A 310 2.92 3.57 -25.60
N GLU A 311 2.25 4.28 -26.51
CA GLU A 311 2.83 5.33 -27.33
C GLU A 311 3.28 6.51 -26.45
N TRP A 312 2.41 6.95 -25.53
CA TRP A 312 2.72 8.01 -24.57
C TRP A 312 3.92 7.66 -23.70
N LEU A 313 4.06 6.40 -23.26
CA LEU A 313 5.24 5.94 -22.54
C LEU A 313 6.51 6.01 -23.40
N GLY A 314 6.41 5.93 -24.72
CA GLY A 314 7.53 5.89 -25.65
C GLY A 314 7.94 4.48 -26.07
N LEU A 315 7.11 3.47 -25.82
CA LEU A 315 7.41 2.07 -26.16
C LEU A 315 7.54 1.80 -27.66
N PHE A 316 7.06 2.70 -28.51
CA PHE A 316 7.19 2.61 -29.96
C PHE A 316 8.31 3.48 -30.53
N SER A 317 9.15 4.09 -29.67
CA SER A 317 10.27 4.94 -30.09
C SER A 317 11.42 4.11 -30.67
N ASN A 318 12.08 4.65 -31.70
CA ASN A 318 13.30 4.09 -32.23
C ASN A 318 14.56 4.51 -31.45
N GLU A 319 14.43 5.22 -30.34
CA GLU A 319 15.54 5.58 -29.48
C GLU A 319 16.17 4.33 -28.85
N PRO A 320 17.52 4.26 -28.76
CA PRO A 320 18.20 3.13 -28.13
C PRO A 320 17.95 3.11 -26.64
N MET A 321 17.68 1.93 -26.07
CA MET A 321 17.46 1.76 -24.64
C MET A 321 18.74 1.87 -23.80
N ASN A 322 19.91 1.75 -24.40
CA ASN A 322 21.23 1.78 -23.72
C ASN A 322 21.36 0.76 -22.58
N ARG A 323 20.81 -0.43 -22.76
CA ARG A 323 20.87 -1.57 -21.82
C ARG A 323 21.55 -2.75 -22.49
N LYS A 324 22.29 -3.55 -21.68
CA LYS A 324 22.92 -4.80 -22.17
C LYS A 324 22.03 -6.00 -21.89
N GLU A 325 21.66 -6.21 -20.66
CA GLU A 325 20.79 -7.30 -20.22
C GLU A 325 19.84 -6.79 -19.17
N ASP A 326 18.53 -6.94 -19.41
CA ASP A 326 17.51 -6.50 -18.46
C ASP A 326 16.18 -7.20 -18.74
N SER A 327 15.17 -6.96 -17.88
CA SER A 327 13.81 -7.44 -18.04
C SER A 327 12.90 -6.35 -18.59
N THR A 328 11.80 -6.74 -19.22
CA THR A 328 10.75 -5.79 -19.65
C THR A 328 10.15 -5.05 -18.47
N PHE A 329 10.06 -5.70 -17.29
CA PHE A 329 9.61 -5.07 -16.05
C PHE A 329 10.46 -3.83 -15.69
N GLU A 330 11.79 -3.95 -15.75
CA GLU A 330 12.68 -2.83 -15.44
C GLU A 330 12.56 -1.70 -16.46
N VAL A 331 12.49 -2.05 -17.77
CA VAL A 331 12.33 -1.07 -18.85
C VAL A 331 11.04 -0.27 -18.69
N VAL A 332 9.91 -0.98 -18.56
CA VAL A 332 8.59 -0.33 -18.45
C VAL A 332 8.46 0.44 -17.13
N SER A 333 8.97 -0.11 -16.02
CA SER A 333 8.96 0.60 -14.74
C SER A 333 9.73 1.91 -14.80
N ASP A 334 10.90 1.94 -15.42
CA ASP A 334 11.70 3.16 -15.55
C ASP A 334 11.01 4.21 -16.43
N LEU A 335 10.37 3.80 -17.53
CA LEU A 335 9.56 4.71 -18.36
C LEU A 335 8.37 5.29 -17.60
N MET A 336 7.68 4.44 -16.84
CA MET A 336 6.57 4.89 -15.99
C MET A 336 7.06 5.85 -14.90
N ILE A 337 8.16 5.53 -14.22
CA ILE A 337 8.75 6.40 -13.17
C ILE A 337 9.13 7.76 -13.77
N ALA A 338 9.75 7.78 -14.95
CA ALA A 338 10.18 9.02 -15.58
C ALA A 338 9.00 9.97 -15.90
N LYS A 339 7.79 9.43 -16.16
CA LYS A 339 6.64 10.21 -16.63
C LYS A 339 5.49 10.33 -15.63
N MET A 340 5.43 9.46 -14.63
CA MET A 340 4.23 9.31 -13.79
C MET A 340 4.50 9.63 -12.30
N MET A 341 5.62 10.24 -11.95
CA MET A 341 5.82 10.73 -10.57
C MET A 341 4.91 11.93 -10.32
N ILE A 342 4.23 11.93 -9.17
CA ILE A 342 3.45 13.10 -8.73
C ILE A 342 4.38 14.29 -8.55
N GLN A 343 3.93 15.47 -8.97
CA GLN A 343 4.70 16.71 -8.82
C GLN A 343 4.29 17.46 -7.54
N PRO A 344 5.13 18.34 -7.00
CA PRO A 344 4.84 19.08 -5.75
C PRO A 344 3.59 19.98 -5.81
N ASP A 345 3.19 20.40 -6.99
CA ASP A 345 2.00 21.21 -7.26
C ASP A 345 0.78 20.39 -7.67
N GLU A 346 0.87 19.07 -7.58
CA GLU A 346 -0.22 18.13 -7.80
C GLU A 346 -0.65 17.50 -6.48
N ARG A 347 -1.92 17.17 -6.39
CA ARG A 347 -2.51 16.56 -5.22
C ARG A 347 -2.93 15.12 -5.50
N ASP A 348 -2.61 14.23 -4.58
CA ASP A 348 -3.17 12.88 -4.55
C ASP A 348 -4.38 12.79 -3.63
N MET A 349 -5.02 11.65 -3.67
CA MET A 349 -6.03 11.25 -2.70
C MET A 349 -5.91 9.77 -2.36
N VAL A 350 -6.41 9.42 -1.18
CA VAL A 350 -6.65 8.05 -0.77
C VAL A 350 -8.14 7.84 -0.64
N VAL A 351 -8.64 6.80 -1.28
CA VAL A 351 -10.00 6.30 -1.15
C VAL A 351 -9.98 4.92 -0.51
N MET A 352 -10.81 4.72 0.52
CA MET A 352 -10.99 3.42 1.17
C MET A 352 -12.47 3.18 1.41
N GLN A 353 -12.95 1.98 1.15
CA GLN A 353 -14.32 1.58 1.45
C GLN A 353 -14.37 0.16 1.98
N HIS A 354 -15.02 0.01 3.13
CA HIS A 354 -15.53 -1.27 3.58
C HIS A 354 -17.03 -1.37 3.28
N THR A 355 -17.46 -2.55 2.90
CA THR A 355 -18.87 -2.89 2.74
C THR A 355 -19.12 -4.21 3.43
N PHE A 356 -20.02 -4.21 4.40
CA PHE A 356 -20.46 -5.40 5.14
C PHE A 356 -21.92 -5.71 4.82
N LEU A 357 -22.24 -6.99 4.72
CA LEU A 357 -23.60 -7.48 4.94
C LEU A 357 -23.61 -8.14 6.30
N ALA A 358 -24.44 -7.62 7.20
CA ALA A 358 -24.61 -8.14 8.55
C ALA A 358 -26.00 -8.75 8.71
N SER A 359 -26.10 -9.87 9.46
CA SER A 359 -27.35 -10.50 9.87
C SER A 359 -27.44 -10.60 11.39
N TYR A 360 -28.64 -10.48 11.94
CA TYR A 360 -28.90 -10.42 13.38
C TYR A 360 -29.88 -11.52 13.82
N PRO A 361 -29.93 -11.90 15.13
CA PRO A 361 -30.78 -12.97 15.66
C PRO A 361 -32.29 -12.73 15.47
N ASP A 362 -32.71 -11.48 15.31
CA ASP A 362 -34.12 -11.10 15.04
C ASP A 362 -34.51 -11.27 13.55
N GLY A 363 -33.61 -11.78 12.73
CA GLY A 363 -33.77 -11.98 11.28
C GLY A 363 -33.55 -10.72 10.44
N LYS A 364 -33.18 -9.60 11.07
CA LYS A 364 -32.82 -8.38 10.36
C LYS A 364 -31.48 -8.53 9.64
N GLN A 365 -31.38 -7.96 8.45
CA GLN A 365 -30.14 -7.74 7.74
C GLN A 365 -29.92 -6.27 7.44
N GLU A 366 -28.69 -5.83 7.42
CA GLU A 366 -28.31 -4.50 6.98
C GLU A 366 -27.00 -4.52 6.21
N VAL A 367 -26.85 -3.57 5.30
CA VAL A 367 -25.54 -3.24 4.74
C VAL A 367 -24.94 -2.10 5.57
N ILE A 368 -23.67 -2.24 5.91
CA ILE A 368 -22.88 -1.19 6.56
C ILE A 368 -21.78 -0.78 5.59
N LYS A 369 -21.66 0.51 5.30
CA LYS A 369 -20.57 1.07 4.51
C LYS A 369 -19.72 1.99 5.38
N SER A 370 -18.41 1.85 5.31
CA SER A 370 -17.44 2.74 5.96
C SER A 370 -16.48 3.26 4.91
N ARG A 371 -16.34 4.58 4.80
CA ARG A 371 -15.56 5.22 3.74
C ARG A 371 -14.59 6.26 4.27
N MET A 372 -13.41 6.28 3.68
CA MET A 372 -12.44 7.36 3.88
C MET A 372 -12.10 7.98 2.52
N LEU A 373 -12.10 9.31 2.49
CA LEU A 373 -11.58 10.13 1.41
C LEU A 373 -10.63 11.16 2.03
N ASP A 374 -9.35 10.97 1.84
CA ASP A 374 -8.31 11.91 2.28
C ASP A 374 -7.59 12.50 1.07
N PHE A 375 -7.25 13.78 1.14
CA PHE A 375 -6.49 14.48 0.10
C PHE A 375 -5.14 14.93 0.62
N GLY A 376 -4.13 14.82 -0.23
CA GLY A 376 -2.82 15.40 0.04
C GLY A 376 -2.87 16.93 0.12
N THR A 377 -1.82 17.51 0.67
CA THR A 377 -1.65 18.96 0.76
C THR A 377 -0.53 19.37 -0.20
N LEU A 378 -0.84 20.29 -1.11
CA LEU A 378 0.11 20.78 -2.10
C LEU A 378 1.42 21.25 -1.44
N LYS A 379 2.55 20.88 -2.04
CA LYS A 379 3.90 21.24 -1.59
C LYS A 379 4.26 20.83 -0.16
N THR A 380 3.47 19.95 0.46
CA THR A 380 3.67 19.48 1.82
C THR A 380 3.72 17.96 1.86
N ASP A 381 2.58 17.31 2.12
CA ASP A 381 2.50 15.85 2.25
C ASP A 381 1.42 15.29 1.32
N THR A 382 1.73 14.20 0.65
CA THR A 382 0.73 13.43 -0.09
C THR A 382 -0.26 12.79 0.88
N SER A 383 -1.47 12.50 0.40
CA SER A 383 -2.47 11.73 1.16
C SER A 383 -1.92 10.36 1.55
N VAL A 384 -1.20 9.70 0.63
CA VAL A 384 -0.55 8.42 0.93
C VAL A 384 0.48 8.57 2.04
N ALA A 385 1.33 9.60 2.02
CA ALA A 385 2.32 9.82 3.07
C ALA A 385 1.66 10.02 4.44
N ARG A 386 0.61 10.82 4.51
CA ARG A 386 -0.17 11.08 5.73
C ARG A 386 -0.81 9.79 6.27
N THR A 387 -1.56 9.10 5.43
CA THR A 387 -2.34 7.92 5.83
C THR A 387 -1.49 6.69 6.12
N VAL A 388 -0.26 6.61 5.60
CA VAL A 388 0.72 5.57 5.96
C VAL A 388 1.49 5.91 7.22
N ALA A 389 1.98 7.16 7.35
CA ALA A 389 2.89 7.52 8.43
C ALA A 389 2.20 7.86 9.74
N LEU A 390 1.05 8.53 9.72
CA LEU A 390 0.37 9.00 10.92
C LEU A 390 -0.18 7.87 11.81
N PRO A 391 -0.72 6.75 11.29
CA PRO A 391 -1.04 5.60 12.14
C PRO A 391 0.17 5.08 12.91
N ALA A 392 1.33 4.95 12.23
CA ALA A 392 2.57 4.54 12.88
C ALA A 392 3.03 5.57 13.93
N ALA A 393 2.88 6.86 13.66
CA ALA A 393 3.20 7.93 14.60
C ALA A 393 2.34 7.86 15.86
N CYS A 394 1.01 7.67 15.70
CA CYS A 394 0.08 7.47 16.81
C CYS A 394 0.44 6.23 17.65
N GLY A 395 0.75 5.11 16.98
CA GLY A 395 1.18 3.89 17.67
C GLY A 395 2.47 4.08 18.47
N VAL A 396 3.45 4.80 17.91
CA VAL A 396 4.69 5.16 18.63
C VAL A 396 4.40 5.99 19.88
N GLU A 397 3.60 7.07 19.74
CA GLU A 397 3.18 7.90 20.88
C GLU A 397 2.51 7.05 21.96
N MET A 398 1.54 6.23 21.61
CA MET A 398 0.75 5.43 22.56
C MET A 398 1.55 4.33 23.25
N ILE A 399 2.51 3.71 22.55
CA ILE A 399 3.44 2.75 23.15
C ILE A 399 4.35 3.46 24.16
N LEU A 400 4.88 4.62 23.82
CA LEU A 400 5.81 5.35 24.68
C LEU A 400 5.12 6.05 25.88
N GLU A 401 3.83 6.36 25.75
CA GLU A 401 2.98 6.88 26.85
C GLU A 401 2.37 5.77 27.71
N GLY A 402 2.54 4.49 27.33
CA GLY A 402 2.01 3.35 28.08
C GLY A 402 0.50 3.14 27.89
N LYS A 403 -0.10 3.66 26.84
CA LYS A 403 -1.50 3.41 26.45
C LYS A 403 -1.66 2.04 25.77
N ILE A 404 -0.68 1.64 24.94
CA ILE A 404 -0.58 0.31 24.38
C ILE A 404 0.44 -0.47 25.20
N THR A 405 0.00 -1.49 25.93
CA THR A 405 0.82 -2.21 26.93
C THR A 405 1.08 -3.67 26.56
N VAL A 406 0.41 -4.21 25.55
CA VAL A 406 0.57 -5.60 25.09
C VAL A 406 2.00 -5.88 24.65
N LYS A 407 2.44 -7.15 24.81
CA LYS A 407 3.81 -7.59 24.51
C LYS A 407 3.79 -8.76 23.55
N GLY A 408 4.70 -8.76 22.59
CA GLY A 408 4.79 -9.75 21.50
C GLY A 408 4.78 -9.11 20.14
N VAL A 409 4.52 -9.91 19.11
CA VAL A 409 4.36 -9.48 17.73
C VAL A 409 2.87 -9.27 17.43
N TYR A 410 2.47 -8.04 17.14
CA TYR A 410 1.09 -7.66 16.91
C TYR A 410 0.89 -6.98 15.55
N ILE A 411 -0.35 -7.03 15.09
CA ILE A 411 -0.94 -6.18 14.06
C ILE A 411 -2.15 -5.46 14.69
N PRO A 412 -2.67 -4.36 14.12
CA PRO A 412 -3.66 -3.51 14.80
C PRO A 412 -5.11 -4.04 14.68
N VAL A 413 -5.34 -5.28 15.13
CA VAL A 413 -6.67 -5.97 15.08
C VAL A 413 -7.32 -6.16 16.45
N ILE A 414 -6.74 -5.64 17.52
CA ILE A 414 -7.32 -5.72 18.87
C ILE A 414 -7.77 -4.35 19.36
N PRO A 415 -8.86 -4.26 20.15
CA PRO A 415 -9.46 -3.00 20.59
C PRO A 415 -8.47 -2.05 21.30
N ASP A 416 -7.54 -2.60 22.09
CA ASP A 416 -6.53 -1.83 22.83
C ASP A 416 -5.53 -1.11 21.92
N ILE A 417 -5.42 -1.55 20.65
CA ILE A 417 -4.55 -0.94 19.64
C ILE A 417 -5.38 -0.07 18.70
N TYR A 418 -6.43 -0.62 18.06
CA TYR A 418 -7.10 0.09 16.98
C TYR A 418 -7.95 1.27 17.46
N ASN A 419 -8.65 1.18 18.59
CA ASN A 419 -9.51 2.28 19.05
C ASN A 419 -8.74 3.57 19.32
N PRO A 420 -7.71 3.57 20.18
CA PRO A 420 -7.02 4.83 20.49
C PRO A 420 -6.31 5.42 19.27
N ILE A 421 -5.83 4.58 18.34
CA ILE A 421 -5.17 5.07 17.13
C ILE A 421 -6.18 5.70 16.18
N LEU A 422 -7.33 5.07 15.92
CA LEU A 422 -8.38 5.65 15.08
C LEU A 422 -8.92 6.96 15.66
N ASP A 423 -9.15 7.01 16.98
CA ASP A 423 -9.62 8.22 17.66
C ASP A 423 -8.60 9.38 17.52
N GLN A 424 -7.31 9.07 17.60
CA GLN A 424 -6.26 10.08 17.37
C GLN A 424 -6.19 10.52 15.90
N LEU A 425 -6.35 9.60 14.94
CA LEU A 425 -6.36 9.90 13.51
C LEU A 425 -7.54 10.82 13.14
N GLU A 426 -8.71 10.63 13.75
CA GLU A 426 -9.87 11.49 13.55
C GLU A 426 -9.58 12.95 13.92
N THR A 427 -8.77 13.20 14.97
CA THR A 427 -8.35 14.57 15.35
C THR A 427 -7.50 15.24 14.27
N MET A 428 -6.87 14.44 13.41
CA MET A 428 -6.05 14.89 12.27
C MET A 428 -6.83 14.87 10.94
N ASN A 429 -8.15 14.73 11.01
CA ASN A 429 -9.06 14.64 9.86
C ASN A 429 -8.82 13.41 8.95
N ILE A 430 -8.20 12.36 9.47
CA ILE A 430 -8.13 11.05 8.84
C ILE A 430 -9.18 10.17 9.52
N LYS A 431 -10.34 10.03 8.88
CA LYS A 431 -11.48 9.33 9.49
C LYS A 431 -12.24 8.50 8.48
N MET A 432 -12.77 7.40 8.97
CA MET A 432 -13.83 6.66 8.29
C MET A 432 -15.19 7.30 8.59
N VAL A 433 -16.06 7.30 7.61
CA VAL A 433 -17.46 7.74 7.77
C VAL A 433 -18.33 6.51 7.57
N GLU A 434 -19.02 6.11 8.64
CA GLU A 434 -19.86 4.93 8.67
C GLU A 434 -21.32 5.27 8.38
N GLU A 435 -21.96 4.43 7.56
CA GLU A 435 -23.38 4.43 7.25
C GLU A 435 -23.96 3.07 7.63
N TYR A 436 -24.79 3.05 8.66
CA TYR A 436 -25.47 1.86 9.17
C TYR A 436 -26.92 1.77 8.68
N GLY A 437 -27.51 0.58 8.73
CA GLY A 437 -28.93 0.38 8.44
C GLY A 437 -29.29 0.51 6.95
N LEU A 438 -28.32 0.41 6.06
CA LEU A 438 -28.56 0.48 4.63
C LEU A 438 -29.31 -0.77 4.13
N SER A 439 -30.09 -0.61 3.04
CA SER A 439 -30.79 -1.73 2.40
C SER A 439 -29.81 -2.80 1.90
N VAL A 440 -30.23 -4.07 1.93
CA VAL A 440 -29.49 -5.20 1.34
C VAL A 440 -29.17 -4.99 -0.15
N SER A 441 -29.98 -4.19 -0.87
CA SER A 441 -29.68 -3.81 -2.26
C SER A 441 -28.44 -2.96 -2.45
N GLU A 442 -27.90 -2.37 -1.38
CA GLU A 442 -26.68 -1.57 -1.38
C GLU A 442 -25.37 -2.41 -1.27
N ARG A 443 -25.48 -3.74 -1.19
CA ARG A 443 -24.32 -4.64 -1.17
C ARG A 443 -23.55 -4.59 -2.50
N ILE A 444 -22.32 -5.06 -2.48
CA ILE A 444 -21.51 -5.27 -3.69
C ILE A 444 -22.09 -6.49 -4.44
N SER A 445 -22.49 -6.29 -5.68
CA SER A 445 -23.13 -7.31 -6.54
C SER A 445 -22.09 -8.01 -7.46
#